data_1398905aa0d55325b637e2d6595ed1a3
#
_entry.id   1398905aa0d55325b637e2d6595ed1a3
#
_cell.length_a   1.000
_cell.length_b   1.000
_cell.length_c   1.000
_cell.angle_alpha   90.00
_cell.angle_beta   90.00
_cell.angle_gamma   90.00
#
_symmetry.space_group_name_H-M   'P 1'
#
loop_
_entity.id
_entity.type
_entity.pdbx_description
1 polymer ?
#
loop_
_entity_poly.entity_id
_entity_poly.type
_entity_poly.pdbx_seq_one_letter_code
_entity_poly.pdbx_strand_id
1 'polypeptide(L)'
;MSAETLEPVVRLQAVALHYGKTQALAGVTLDIPAGRMIGLIGPDGVGKSSLLSLVAGARAVQEGSVQALGGDMADKRHRDRVCPRIAYMPQGLGKNLYPTLSVEENLQFFARLFGHGPAERRRRIDDLTHSTGLGSFLSRPAGKLSGGMKQKLGLCCALIHDPDLLILDEPTTGVDPLARAQFWDLIKRIRQDRPQMSVIVATAYRDEARGFDWLVVMDEGQVLATGTPAELLARTASSSLEGAFIALLPEEKKRGYAPVEIPPLPDGGADDIAIEAQGLTMRFGDCTAVDSVSLRIRRGEIFGFLGSNGCGKSTTMKMLTGLLEASAGQAWLF
;
A
#
# COMPACT_ATOMS: atom_id res chain seq x y z
N MET A 1 27.35 -9.84 -22.72
CA MET A 1 27.36 -10.02 -21.26
C MET A 1 26.22 -10.97 -20.96
N SER A 2 26.52 -12.19 -20.58
CA SER A 2 25.54 -13.23 -20.22
C SER A 2 24.77 -12.74 -19.01
N ALA A 3 23.43 -12.65 -19.11
CA ALA A 3 22.60 -12.43 -17.94
C ALA A 3 22.84 -13.60 -16.99
N GLU A 4 23.56 -13.37 -15.89
CA GLU A 4 23.54 -14.29 -14.75
C GLU A 4 22.06 -14.41 -14.35
N THR A 5 21.51 -15.59 -14.59
CA THR A 5 20.18 -15.97 -14.08
C THR A 5 20.31 -16.10 -12.58
N LEU A 6 20.13 -14.97 -11.87
CA LEU A 6 19.99 -14.96 -10.41
C LEU A 6 18.85 -15.93 -10.06
N GLU A 7 19.11 -16.85 -9.15
CA GLU A 7 18.07 -17.75 -8.66
C GLU A 7 16.88 -16.90 -8.15
N PRO A 8 15.64 -17.30 -8.46
CA PRO A 8 14.48 -16.55 -8.03
C PRO A 8 14.38 -16.55 -6.51
N VAL A 9 13.99 -15.40 -5.93
CA VAL A 9 13.74 -15.30 -4.48
C VAL A 9 12.49 -16.08 -4.08
N VAL A 10 11.53 -16.19 -5.01
CA VAL A 10 10.29 -16.98 -4.85
C VAL A 10 10.02 -17.73 -6.15
N ARG A 11 9.67 -19.01 -6.04
CA ARG A 11 9.18 -19.85 -7.13
C ARG A 11 7.86 -20.49 -6.74
N LEU A 12 6.86 -20.34 -7.60
CA LEU A 12 5.54 -20.94 -7.46
C LEU A 12 5.31 -21.89 -8.64
N GLN A 13 4.78 -23.09 -8.36
CA GLN A 13 4.45 -24.07 -9.41
C GLN A 13 3.05 -24.62 -9.17
N ALA A 14 2.15 -24.35 -10.11
CA ALA A 14 0.75 -24.78 -10.10
C ALA A 14 0.04 -24.55 -8.77
N VAL A 15 0.28 -23.39 -8.12
CA VAL A 15 -0.25 -23.09 -6.78
C VAL A 15 -1.74 -22.75 -6.87
N ALA A 16 -2.58 -23.53 -6.18
CA ALA A 16 -3.98 -23.21 -5.98
C ALA A 16 -4.31 -23.02 -4.50
N LEU A 17 -5.25 -22.13 -4.23
CA LEU A 17 -5.70 -21.80 -2.88
C LEU A 17 -7.21 -21.53 -2.86
N HIS A 18 -7.90 -22.15 -1.92
CA HIS A 18 -9.33 -22.01 -1.73
C HIS A 18 -9.67 -21.50 -0.32
N TYR A 19 -10.69 -20.65 -0.24
CA TYR A 19 -11.37 -20.22 0.99
C TYR A 19 -12.81 -20.75 0.94
N GLY A 20 -13.04 -21.92 1.50
CA GLY A 20 -14.30 -22.61 1.35
C GLY A 20 -14.56 -22.92 -0.13
N LYS A 21 -15.62 -22.32 -0.69
CA LYS A 21 -15.99 -22.49 -2.12
C LYS A 21 -15.30 -21.49 -3.06
N THR A 22 -14.64 -20.46 -2.52
CA THR A 22 -14.02 -19.41 -3.33
C THR A 22 -12.58 -19.77 -3.66
N GLN A 23 -12.25 -19.87 -4.93
CA GLN A 23 -10.88 -20.05 -5.40
C GLN A 23 -10.18 -18.70 -5.43
N ALA A 24 -9.14 -18.54 -4.62
CA ALA A 24 -8.36 -17.30 -4.55
C ALA A 24 -7.13 -17.33 -5.44
N LEU A 25 -6.54 -18.53 -5.68
CA LEU A 25 -5.44 -18.73 -6.62
C LEU A 25 -5.76 -19.97 -7.48
N ALA A 26 -5.53 -19.86 -8.78
CA ALA A 26 -5.98 -20.85 -9.78
C ALA A 26 -4.77 -21.40 -10.58
N GLY A 27 -3.92 -22.20 -9.92
CA GLY A 27 -2.79 -22.85 -10.58
C GLY A 27 -1.64 -21.90 -10.94
N VAL A 28 -1.32 -20.96 -10.07
CA VAL A 28 -0.27 -19.94 -10.30
C VAL A 28 1.09 -20.59 -10.46
N THR A 29 1.76 -20.31 -11.60
CA THR A 29 3.16 -20.64 -11.85
C THR A 29 3.93 -19.34 -12.14
N LEU A 30 4.96 -19.06 -11.31
CA LEU A 30 5.64 -17.78 -11.30
C LEU A 30 7.03 -17.88 -10.67
N ASP A 31 8.03 -17.31 -11.32
CA ASP A 31 9.36 -17.06 -10.74
C ASP A 31 9.51 -15.55 -10.48
N ILE A 32 9.84 -15.19 -9.23
CA ILE A 32 10.10 -13.80 -8.82
C ILE A 32 11.61 -13.60 -8.67
N PRO A 33 12.22 -12.67 -9.42
CA PRO A 33 13.67 -12.45 -9.40
C PRO A 33 14.14 -11.88 -8.05
N ALA A 34 15.35 -12.30 -7.62
CA ALA A 34 15.98 -11.82 -6.38
C ALA A 34 16.54 -10.39 -6.52
N GLY A 35 16.72 -9.67 -5.39
CA GLY A 35 17.38 -8.37 -5.31
C GLY A 35 16.62 -7.24 -6.01
N ARG A 36 15.35 -7.42 -6.33
CA ARG A 36 14.52 -6.45 -7.05
C ARG A 36 13.33 -5.99 -6.23
N MET A 37 12.73 -4.89 -6.66
CA MET A 37 11.43 -4.41 -6.18
C MET A 37 10.35 -4.85 -7.16
N ILE A 38 9.51 -5.77 -6.72
CA ILE A 38 8.49 -6.44 -7.53
C ILE A 38 7.11 -5.92 -7.14
N GLY A 39 6.30 -5.53 -8.11
CA GLY A 39 4.90 -5.16 -7.92
C GLY A 39 3.95 -6.27 -8.35
N LEU A 40 3.09 -6.73 -7.44
CA LEU A 40 1.90 -7.50 -7.78
C LEU A 40 0.76 -6.51 -8.01
N ILE A 41 0.33 -6.35 -9.26
CA ILE A 41 -0.72 -5.40 -9.66
C ILE A 41 -1.97 -6.13 -10.15
N GLY A 42 -3.12 -5.59 -9.80
CA GLY A 42 -4.42 -6.13 -10.16
C GLY A 42 -5.52 -5.56 -9.26
N PRO A 43 -6.79 -5.78 -9.61
CA PRO A 43 -7.93 -5.32 -8.80
C PRO A 43 -7.93 -5.90 -7.39
N ASP A 44 -8.80 -5.37 -6.52
CA ASP A 44 -9.01 -5.96 -5.21
C ASP A 44 -9.68 -7.33 -5.33
N GLY A 45 -9.29 -8.25 -4.42
CA GLY A 45 -9.87 -9.60 -4.40
C GLY A 45 -9.28 -10.61 -5.38
N VAL A 46 -8.33 -10.24 -6.26
CA VAL A 46 -7.75 -11.17 -7.27
C VAL A 46 -6.69 -12.14 -6.73
N GLY A 47 -6.47 -12.20 -5.42
CA GLY A 47 -5.56 -13.17 -4.82
C GLY A 47 -4.16 -12.65 -4.47
N LYS A 48 -3.86 -11.35 -4.64
CA LYS A 48 -2.53 -10.75 -4.31
C LYS A 48 -2.11 -11.05 -2.88
N SER A 49 -2.93 -10.68 -1.88
CA SER A 49 -2.66 -10.92 -0.45
C SER A 49 -2.60 -12.42 -0.11
N SER A 50 -3.37 -13.24 -0.81
CA SER A 50 -3.34 -14.69 -0.67
C SER A 50 -1.99 -15.26 -1.10
N LEU A 51 -1.48 -14.83 -2.24
CA LEU A 51 -0.16 -15.21 -2.74
C LEU A 51 0.93 -14.75 -1.78
N LEU A 52 0.90 -13.49 -1.33
CA LEU A 52 1.87 -12.96 -0.37
C LEU A 52 1.89 -13.74 0.95
N SER A 53 0.71 -14.15 1.45
CA SER A 53 0.62 -14.92 2.70
C SER A 53 1.22 -16.32 2.60
N LEU A 54 1.15 -16.97 1.42
CA LEU A 54 1.83 -18.25 1.15
C LEU A 54 3.35 -18.07 1.12
N VAL A 55 3.83 -17.04 0.42
CA VAL A 55 5.27 -16.71 0.32
C VAL A 55 5.85 -16.36 1.69
N ALA A 56 5.10 -15.63 2.52
CA ALA A 56 5.51 -15.27 3.87
C ALA A 56 5.48 -16.45 4.87
N GLY A 57 4.94 -17.61 4.48
CA GLY A 57 4.73 -18.73 5.40
C GLY A 57 3.60 -18.49 6.43
N ALA A 58 2.85 -17.41 6.27
CA ALA A 58 1.71 -17.10 7.14
C ALA A 58 0.49 -17.98 6.84
N ARG A 59 0.50 -18.72 5.74
CA ARG A 59 -0.53 -19.67 5.33
C ARG A 59 0.09 -20.95 4.80
N ALA A 60 -0.54 -22.09 5.09
CA ALA A 60 -0.13 -23.38 4.56
C ALA A 60 -0.44 -23.48 3.05
N VAL A 61 0.46 -24.10 2.31
CA VAL A 61 0.27 -24.45 0.90
C VAL A 61 -0.80 -25.56 0.83
N GLN A 62 -1.81 -25.37 0.01
CA GLN A 62 -2.88 -26.35 -0.20
C GLN A 62 -2.57 -27.25 -1.40
N GLU A 63 -2.25 -26.63 -2.55
CA GLU A 63 -1.92 -27.33 -3.78
C GLU A 63 -0.73 -26.67 -4.47
N GLY A 64 0.04 -27.45 -5.23
CA GLY A 64 1.25 -27.00 -5.89
C GLY A 64 2.45 -26.90 -4.96
N SER A 65 3.47 -26.13 -5.35
CA SER A 65 4.66 -25.88 -4.54
C SER A 65 4.98 -24.39 -4.47
N VAL A 66 5.43 -23.95 -3.29
CA VAL A 66 5.89 -22.58 -3.01
C VAL A 66 7.29 -22.68 -2.44
N GLN A 67 8.27 -22.15 -3.17
CA GLN A 67 9.64 -22.01 -2.69
C GLN A 67 9.92 -20.53 -2.42
N ALA A 68 10.55 -20.24 -1.28
CA ALA A 68 11.02 -18.92 -0.91
C ALA A 68 12.41 -19.02 -0.27
N LEU A 69 13.31 -18.11 -0.62
CA LEU A 69 14.69 -18.07 -0.11
C LEU A 69 15.41 -19.44 -0.22
N GLY A 70 15.24 -20.10 -1.37
CA GLY A 70 15.98 -21.31 -1.71
C GLY A 70 15.43 -22.62 -1.14
N GLY A 71 14.15 -22.69 -0.73
CA GLY A 71 13.56 -23.96 -0.29
C GLY A 71 12.04 -23.95 -0.19
N ASP A 72 11.47 -25.12 0.04
CA ASP A 72 10.04 -25.38 0.03
C ASP A 72 9.36 -24.87 1.32
N MET A 73 8.36 -24.01 1.15
CA MET A 73 7.54 -23.48 2.24
C MET A 73 6.56 -24.51 2.84
N ALA A 74 6.38 -25.67 2.22
CA ALA A 74 5.68 -26.80 2.83
C ALA A 74 6.55 -27.52 3.89
N ASP A 75 7.89 -27.47 3.76
CA ASP A 75 8.80 -28.04 4.76
C ASP A 75 8.89 -27.16 6.01
N LYS A 76 8.52 -27.73 7.17
CA LYS A 76 8.57 -27.04 8.47
C LYS A 76 10.00 -26.58 8.82
N ARG A 77 11.02 -27.43 8.57
CA ARG A 77 12.42 -27.12 8.91
C ARG A 77 12.93 -25.93 8.08
N HIS A 78 12.50 -25.84 6.82
CA HIS A 78 12.82 -24.72 5.96
C HIS A 78 12.13 -23.45 6.47
N ARG A 79 10.81 -23.48 6.75
CA ARG A 79 10.09 -22.33 7.31
C ARG A 79 10.72 -21.83 8.61
N ASP A 80 11.02 -22.71 9.56
CA ASP A 80 11.63 -22.34 10.84
C ASP A 80 12.96 -21.56 10.65
N ARG A 81 13.69 -21.86 9.57
CA ARG A 81 14.95 -21.19 9.21
C ARG A 81 14.77 -19.88 8.46
N VAL A 82 13.78 -19.79 7.55
CA VAL A 82 13.66 -18.65 6.64
C VAL A 82 12.61 -17.61 7.06
N CYS A 83 11.56 -17.98 7.81
CA CYS A 83 10.57 -17.01 8.29
C CYS A 83 11.19 -15.86 9.10
N PRO A 84 12.22 -16.06 9.94
CA PRO A 84 12.93 -14.95 10.59
C PRO A 84 13.71 -14.03 9.63
N ARG A 85 13.85 -14.38 8.36
CA ARG A 85 14.49 -13.59 7.29
C ARG A 85 13.47 -12.95 6.35
N ILE A 86 12.17 -13.13 6.63
CA ILE A 86 11.07 -12.56 5.87
C ILE A 86 10.34 -11.55 6.76
N ALA A 87 10.19 -10.33 6.28
CA ALA A 87 9.30 -9.34 6.89
C ALA A 87 7.99 -9.28 6.13
N TYR A 88 6.87 -9.36 6.82
CA TYR A 88 5.54 -9.23 6.24
C TYR A 88 4.76 -8.09 6.88
N MET A 89 4.43 -7.08 6.09
CA MET A 89 3.56 -5.98 6.49
C MET A 89 2.19 -6.18 5.83
N PRO A 90 1.18 -6.65 6.60
CA PRO A 90 -0.15 -6.95 6.07
C PRO A 90 -0.93 -5.69 5.76
N GLN A 91 -1.93 -5.80 4.89
CA GLN A 91 -2.86 -4.74 4.52
C GLN A 91 -3.53 -4.11 5.75
N GLY A 92 -3.60 -2.79 5.79
CA GLY A 92 -4.29 -1.97 6.78
C GLY A 92 -3.35 -1.18 7.70
N LEU A 93 -3.72 0.07 7.93
CA LEU A 93 -2.93 1.04 8.70
C LEU A 93 -2.66 0.55 10.13
N GLY A 94 -1.41 0.22 10.41
CA GLY A 94 -0.95 -0.13 11.76
C GLY A 94 -1.47 -1.47 12.28
N LYS A 95 -1.92 -2.39 11.42
CA LYS A 95 -2.36 -3.74 11.84
C LYS A 95 -1.26 -4.57 12.52
N ASN A 96 -0.01 -4.30 12.19
CA ASN A 96 1.15 -4.92 12.82
C ASN A 96 1.66 -4.15 14.04
N LEU A 97 0.94 -3.13 14.53
CA LEU A 97 1.33 -2.30 15.66
C LEU A 97 0.44 -2.56 16.88
N TYR A 98 1.02 -2.40 18.05
CA TYR A 98 0.30 -2.34 19.32
C TYR A 98 -0.08 -0.87 19.61
N PRO A 99 -1.34 -0.48 19.46
CA PRO A 99 -1.75 0.93 19.48
C PRO A 99 -1.57 1.62 20.84
N THR A 100 -1.56 0.84 21.93
CA THR A 100 -1.34 1.34 23.29
C THR A 100 0.13 1.53 23.64
N LEU A 101 1.02 0.83 22.96
CA LEU A 101 2.46 0.97 23.11
C LEU A 101 2.97 2.22 22.38
N SER A 102 4.00 2.85 22.92
CA SER A 102 4.71 3.95 22.26
C SER A 102 5.45 3.47 21.01
N VAL A 103 5.97 4.41 20.22
CA VAL A 103 6.84 4.12 19.06
C VAL A 103 8.03 3.27 19.50
N GLU A 104 8.74 3.68 20.56
CA GLU A 104 9.90 2.95 21.06
C GLU A 104 9.52 1.55 21.56
N GLU A 105 8.44 1.42 22.34
CA GLU A 105 7.98 0.12 22.86
C GLU A 105 7.59 -0.85 21.76
N ASN A 106 6.93 -0.39 20.70
CA ASN A 106 6.66 -1.23 19.53
C ASN A 106 7.96 -1.77 18.91
N LEU A 107 8.95 -0.91 18.67
CA LEU A 107 10.24 -1.30 18.11
C LEU A 107 11.00 -2.24 19.04
N GLN A 108 11.02 -1.95 20.35
CA GLN A 108 11.63 -2.81 21.38
C GLN A 108 10.98 -4.20 21.40
N PHE A 109 9.65 -4.27 21.26
CA PHE A 109 8.92 -5.54 21.23
C PHE A 109 9.40 -6.41 20.07
N PHE A 110 9.37 -5.90 18.85
CA PHE A 110 9.81 -6.67 17.68
C PHE A 110 11.30 -7.02 17.74
N ALA A 111 12.16 -6.08 18.14
CA ALA A 111 13.59 -6.37 18.26
C ALA A 111 13.91 -7.47 19.30
N ARG A 112 13.14 -7.53 20.40
CA ARG A 112 13.24 -8.64 21.38
C ARG A 112 12.74 -9.95 20.81
N LEU A 113 11.64 -9.92 20.05
CA LEU A 113 11.06 -11.11 19.41
C LEU A 113 12.08 -11.79 18.50
N PHE A 114 12.92 -11.00 17.80
CA PHE A 114 14.00 -11.50 16.95
C PHE A 114 15.33 -11.73 17.69
N GLY A 115 15.35 -11.66 19.02
CA GLY A 115 16.49 -12.05 19.84
C GLY A 115 17.63 -11.03 19.93
N HIS A 116 17.42 -9.77 19.49
CA HIS A 116 18.47 -8.75 19.57
C HIS A 116 18.82 -8.36 21.01
N GLY A 117 20.12 -8.29 21.31
CA GLY A 117 20.63 -7.82 22.59
C GLY A 117 20.41 -6.31 22.81
N PRO A 118 20.54 -5.80 24.05
CA PRO A 118 20.20 -4.41 24.38
C PRO A 118 20.92 -3.36 23.53
N ALA A 119 22.22 -3.52 23.29
CA ALA A 119 23.04 -2.59 22.50
C ALA A 119 22.59 -2.57 21.02
N GLU A 120 22.36 -3.76 20.43
CA GLU A 120 21.92 -3.89 19.06
C GLU A 120 20.50 -3.31 18.86
N ARG A 121 19.59 -3.56 19.80
CA ARG A 121 18.24 -2.95 19.75
C ARG A 121 18.33 -1.44 19.73
N ARG A 122 19.13 -0.86 20.64
CA ARG A 122 19.29 0.60 20.70
C ARG A 122 19.79 1.15 19.38
N ARG A 123 20.87 0.60 18.84
CA ARG A 123 21.43 1.02 17.55
C ARG A 123 20.39 0.98 16.44
N ARG A 124 19.69 -0.17 16.26
CA ARG A 124 18.70 -0.36 15.20
C ARG A 124 17.51 0.59 15.34
N ILE A 125 17.02 0.82 16.56
CA ILE A 125 15.93 1.76 16.83
C ILE A 125 16.35 3.17 16.47
N ASP A 126 17.54 3.60 16.88
CA ASP A 126 18.07 4.94 16.59
C ASP A 126 18.22 5.13 15.07
N ASP A 127 18.81 4.17 14.36
CA ASP A 127 18.99 4.20 12.89
C ASP A 127 17.65 4.28 12.15
N LEU A 128 16.69 3.42 12.48
CA LEU A 128 15.38 3.38 11.82
C LEU A 128 14.53 4.62 12.13
N THR A 129 14.54 5.09 13.38
CA THR A 129 13.75 6.25 13.75
C THR A 129 14.35 7.56 13.23
N HIS A 130 15.68 7.64 13.10
CA HIS A 130 16.35 8.74 12.42
C HIS A 130 15.97 8.79 10.94
N SER A 131 16.09 7.65 10.22
CA SER A 131 15.81 7.54 8.79
C SER A 131 14.35 7.85 8.43
N THR A 132 13.41 7.58 9.35
CA THR A 132 11.96 7.76 9.14
C THR A 132 11.42 9.08 9.70
N GLY A 133 12.24 9.83 10.47
CA GLY A 133 11.82 11.04 11.16
C GLY A 133 10.90 10.78 12.36
N LEU A 134 10.93 9.57 12.92
CA LEU A 134 10.12 9.20 14.10
C LEU A 134 10.83 9.49 15.44
N GLY A 135 12.08 9.93 15.42
CA GLY A 135 12.89 10.14 16.64
C GLY A 135 12.25 11.08 17.66
N SER A 136 11.58 12.15 17.20
CA SER A 136 10.88 13.10 18.10
C SER A 136 9.54 12.57 18.66
N PHE A 137 9.11 11.36 18.24
CA PHE A 137 7.84 10.77 18.63
C PHE A 137 7.98 9.45 19.41
N LEU A 138 9.19 9.11 19.87
CA LEU A 138 9.48 7.82 20.52
C LEU A 138 8.55 7.48 21.68
N SER A 139 8.17 8.45 22.50
CA SER A 139 7.27 8.27 23.65
C SER A 139 5.78 8.31 23.30
N ARG A 140 5.44 8.66 22.02
CA ARG A 140 4.04 8.79 21.61
C ARG A 140 3.39 7.41 21.38
N PRO A 141 2.20 7.13 21.95
CA PRO A 141 1.46 5.91 21.64
C PRO A 141 1.15 5.77 20.14
N ALA A 142 1.34 4.57 19.59
CA ALA A 142 1.14 4.29 18.18
C ALA A 142 -0.29 4.61 17.71
N GLY A 143 -1.30 4.42 18.60
CA GLY A 143 -2.70 4.78 18.32
C GLY A 143 -2.91 6.26 18.02
N LYS A 144 -2.05 7.15 18.57
CA LYS A 144 -2.13 8.62 18.39
C LYS A 144 -1.27 9.14 17.22
N LEU A 145 -0.66 8.27 16.43
CA LEU A 145 0.09 8.64 15.24
C LEU A 145 -0.84 8.91 14.06
N SER A 146 -0.41 9.77 13.13
CA SER A 146 -1.09 9.92 11.83
C SER A 146 -0.97 8.64 11.00
N GLY A 147 -1.79 8.49 9.94
CA GLY A 147 -1.75 7.33 9.05
C GLY A 147 -0.35 7.10 8.46
N GLY A 148 0.27 8.14 7.91
CA GLY A 148 1.63 8.06 7.37
C GLY A 148 2.69 7.71 8.42
N MET A 149 2.57 8.23 9.66
CA MET A 149 3.47 7.85 10.75
C MET A 149 3.29 6.40 11.19
N LYS A 150 2.04 5.88 11.22
CA LYS A 150 1.77 4.46 11.49
C LYS A 150 2.40 3.56 10.44
N GLN A 151 2.33 3.95 9.15
CA GLN A 151 3.00 3.21 8.08
C GLN A 151 4.52 3.20 8.24
N LYS A 152 5.12 4.36 8.52
CA LYS A 152 6.56 4.45 8.80
C LYS A 152 6.96 3.57 9.99
N LEU A 153 6.20 3.61 11.09
CA LEU A 153 6.46 2.75 12.26
C LEU A 153 6.29 1.27 11.93
N GLY A 154 5.22 0.90 11.20
CA GLY A 154 5.00 -0.47 10.73
C GLY A 154 6.15 -1.00 9.89
N LEU A 155 6.68 -0.16 9.00
CA LEU A 155 7.87 -0.49 8.21
C LEU A 155 9.11 -0.64 9.08
N CYS A 156 9.35 0.25 10.07
CA CYS A 156 10.47 0.11 11.01
C CYS A 156 10.38 -1.21 11.79
N CYS A 157 9.19 -1.57 12.28
CA CYS A 157 8.97 -2.86 12.95
C CYS A 157 9.26 -4.05 12.04
N ALA A 158 8.88 -3.97 10.76
CA ALA A 158 9.15 -5.00 9.77
C ALA A 158 10.65 -5.11 9.41
N LEU A 159 11.40 -4.01 9.47
CA LEU A 159 12.81 -3.96 9.11
C LEU A 159 13.77 -4.18 10.29
N ILE A 160 13.27 -4.20 11.53
CA ILE A 160 14.11 -4.22 12.74
C ILE A 160 15.03 -5.44 12.81
N HIS A 161 14.65 -6.56 12.17
CA HIS A 161 15.41 -7.82 12.16
C HIS A 161 16.24 -8.03 10.89
N ASP A 162 16.32 -7.03 10.00
CA ASP A 162 17.16 -7.06 8.80
C ASP A 162 16.82 -8.17 7.80
N PRO A 163 15.59 -8.16 7.26
CA PRO A 163 15.10 -9.24 6.41
C PRO A 163 15.81 -9.28 5.04
N ASP A 164 15.90 -10.48 4.45
CA ASP A 164 16.31 -10.66 3.04
C ASP A 164 15.14 -10.48 2.06
N LEU A 165 13.92 -10.71 2.54
CA LEU A 165 12.69 -10.53 1.79
C LEU A 165 11.70 -9.68 2.57
N LEU A 166 11.36 -8.50 2.03
CA LEU A 166 10.33 -7.60 2.54
C LEU A 166 9.06 -7.73 1.71
N ILE A 167 7.96 -8.08 2.35
CA ILE A 167 6.64 -8.23 1.72
C ILE A 167 5.72 -7.13 2.24
N LEU A 168 5.17 -6.32 1.33
CA LEU A 168 4.30 -5.20 1.62
C LEU A 168 2.94 -5.40 0.95
N ASP A 169 1.89 -5.52 1.73
CA ASP A 169 0.53 -5.72 1.22
C ASP A 169 -0.26 -4.42 1.32
N GLU A 170 -0.45 -3.74 0.20
CA GLU A 170 -1.08 -2.43 0.08
C GLU A 170 -0.59 -1.39 1.11
N PRO A 171 0.73 -1.16 1.19
CA PRO A 171 1.33 -0.39 2.28
C PRO A 171 0.90 1.07 2.33
N THR A 172 0.38 1.63 1.25
CA THR A 172 0.04 3.06 1.13
C THR A 172 -1.46 3.33 1.02
N THR A 173 -2.29 2.29 1.14
CA THR A 173 -3.75 2.44 1.11
C THR A 173 -4.23 3.28 2.31
N GLY A 174 -5.02 4.33 2.03
CA GLY A 174 -5.50 5.29 3.02
C GLY A 174 -4.46 6.31 3.50
N VAL A 175 -3.27 6.36 2.86
CA VAL A 175 -2.22 7.35 3.13
C VAL A 175 -2.34 8.50 2.12
N ASP A 176 -2.16 9.72 2.58
CA ASP A 176 -2.18 10.90 1.71
C ASP A 176 -1.00 10.91 0.70
N PRO A 177 -1.13 11.65 -0.43
CA PRO A 177 -0.14 11.60 -1.51
C PRO A 177 1.29 11.97 -1.08
N LEU A 178 1.45 12.96 -0.17
CA LEU A 178 2.77 13.38 0.29
C LEU A 178 3.42 12.30 1.15
N ALA A 179 2.68 11.77 2.13
CA ALA A 179 3.17 10.70 3.00
C ALA A 179 3.46 9.41 2.19
N ARG A 180 2.68 9.14 1.13
CA ARG A 180 2.93 8.05 0.18
C ARG A 180 4.25 8.23 -0.57
N ALA A 181 4.50 9.41 -1.13
CA ALA A 181 5.77 9.69 -1.81
C ALA A 181 6.96 9.52 -0.84
N GLN A 182 6.86 10.05 0.38
CA GLN A 182 7.88 9.89 1.41
C GLN A 182 8.12 8.42 1.80
N PHE A 183 7.07 7.58 1.82
CA PHE A 183 7.18 6.16 2.10
C PHE A 183 8.00 5.44 1.02
N TRP A 184 7.72 5.70 -0.27
CA TRP A 184 8.46 5.10 -1.37
C TRP A 184 9.91 5.59 -1.47
N ASP A 185 10.16 6.87 -1.17
CA ASP A 185 11.52 7.41 -1.10
C ASP A 185 12.33 6.77 0.05
N LEU A 186 11.67 6.47 1.16
CA LEU A 186 12.28 5.74 2.26
C LEU A 186 12.66 4.31 1.85
N ILE A 187 11.75 3.56 1.22
CA ILE A 187 12.03 2.20 0.70
C ILE A 187 13.22 2.23 -0.28
N LYS A 188 13.26 3.21 -1.21
CA LYS A 188 14.37 3.35 -2.16
C LYS A 188 15.71 3.55 -1.44
N ARG A 189 15.78 4.43 -0.43
CA ARG A 189 17.00 4.66 0.36
C ARG A 189 17.44 3.39 1.09
N ILE A 190 16.52 2.70 1.75
CA ILE A 190 16.83 1.45 2.47
C ILE A 190 17.40 0.39 1.50
N ARG A 191 16.84 0.29 0.28
CA ARG A 191 17.36 -0.64 -0.74
C ARG A 191 18.74 -0.24 -1.26
N GLN A 192 19.09 1.05 -1.34
CA GLN A 192 20.45 1.49 -1.70
C GLN A 192 21.51 0.96 -0.72
N ASP A 193 21.18 0.96 0.57
CA ASP A 193 22.05 0.41 1.62
C ASP A 193 22.02 -1.14 1.67
N ARG A 194 20.98 -1.76 1.08
CA ARG A 194 20.73 -3.21 1.09
C ARG A 194 20.34 -3.73 -0.29
N PRO A 195 21.26 -3.72 -1.29
CA PRO A 195 20.93 -4.07 -2.68
C PRO A 195 20.49 -5.52 -2.86
N GLN A 196 20.84 -6.41 -1.92
CA GLN A 196 20.45 -7.82 -1.95
C GLN A 196 19.03 -8.07 -1.44
N MET A 197 18.43 -7.11 -0.71
CA MET A 197 17.08 -7.27 -0.18
C MET A 197 16.04 -7.25 -1.32
N SER A 198 15.27 -8.31 -1.42
CA SER A 198 14.12 -8.38 -2.33
C SER A 198 12.91 -7.74 -1.68
N VAL A 199 12.12 -6.98 -2.46
CA VAL A 199 10.89 -6.35 -1.98
C VAL A 199 9.73 -6.76 -2.87
N ILE A 200 8.68 -7.35 -2.30
CA ILE A 200 7.45 -7.69 -3.02
C ILE A 200 6.32 -6.82 -2.49
N VAL A 201 5.66 -6.10 -3.38
CA VAL A 201 4.60 -5.15 -3.05
C VAL A 201 3.32 -5.55 -3.77
N ALA A 202 2.25 -5.82 -3.03
CA ALA A 202 0.92 -5.80 -3.63
C ALA A 202 0.36 -4.38 -3.57
N THR A 203 -0.13 -3.86 -4.69
CA THR A 203 -0.78 -2.55 -4.76
C THR A 203 -1.89 -2.52 -5.82
N ALA A 204 -2.97 -1.79 -5.51
CA ALA A 204 -3.98 -1.41 -6.49
C ALA A 204 -3.60 -0.10 -7.23
N TYR A 205 -2.63 0.66 -6.72
CA TYR A 205 -2.20 1.94 -7.30
C TYR A 205 -1.19 1.73 -8.42
N ARG A 206 -1.65 1.81 -9.66
CA ARG A 206 -0.80 1.58 -10.85
C ARG A 206 0.30 2.61 -11.03
N ASP A 207 0.11 3.83 -10.53
CA ASP A 207 1.14 4.88 -10.58
C ASP A 207 2.38 4.53 -9.75
N GLU A 208 2.21 3.83 -8.63
CA GLU A 208 3.32 3.34 -7.82
C GLU A 208 4.16 2.31 -8.57
N ALA A 209 3.48 1.45 -9.35
CA ALA A 209 4.10 0.36 -10.11
C ALA A 209 5.09 0.84 -11.19
N ARG A 210 5.00 2.10 -11.63
CA ARG A 210 5.98 2.69 -12.57
C ARG A 210 7.39 2.76 -11.98
N GLY A 211 7.51 2.83 -10.66
CA GLY A 211 8.78 2.91 -9.95
C GLY A 211 9.36 1.56 -9.55
N PHE A 212 8.73 0.44 -9.89
CA PHE A 212 9.18 -0.90 -9.54
C PHE A 212 10.05 -1.50 -10.65
N ASP A 213 10.95 -2.41 -10.26
CA ASP A 213 11.90 -3.02 -11.19
C ASP A 213 11.22 -4.07 -12.08
N TRP A 214 10.18 -4.74 -11.58
CA TRP A 214 9.48 -5.82 -12.25
C TRP A 214 8.04 -5.93 -11.76
N LEU A 215 7.13 -6.38 -12.63
CA LEU A 215 5.70 -6.45 -12.35
C LEU A 215 5.16 -7.85 -12.60
N VAL A 216 4.21 -8.23 -11.78
CA VAL A 216 3.32 -9.40 -11.94
C VAL A 216 1.90 -8.86 -12.05
N VAL A 217 1.28 -9.06 -13.19
CA VAL A 217 -0.10 -8.65 -13.45
C VAL A 217 -1.03 -9.81 -13.12
N MET A 218 -1.97 -9.59 -12.22
CA MET A 218 -2.89 -10.63 -11.74
C MET A 218 -4.34 -10.26 -11.98
N ASP A 219 -5.14 -11.27 -12.32
CA ASP A 219 -6.59 -11.21 -12.36
C ASP A 219 -7.19 -12.59 -12.04
N GLU A 220 -8.30 -12.64 -11.30
CA GLU A 220 -9.04 -13.88 -10.94
C GLU A 220 -8.14 -15.04 -10.47
N GLY A 221 -7.19 -14.76 -9.60
CA GLY A 221 -6.30 -15.78 -9.05
C GLY A 221 -5.24 -16.30 -10.01
N GLN A 222 -5.07 -15.68 -11.17
CA GLN A 222 -4.11 -16.05 -12.21
C GLN A 222 -3.10 -14.95 -12.48
N VAL A 223 -1.93 -15.33 -13.02
CA VAL A 223 -0.93 -14.40 -13.54
C VAL A 223 -1.18 -14.21 -15.03
N LEU A 224 -1.53 -12.99 -15.44
CA LEU A 224 -1.75 -12.64 -16.83
C LEU A 224 -0.45 -12.33 -17.57
N ALA A 225 0.48 -11.68 -16.90
CA ALA A 225 1.73 -11.25 -17.49
C ALA A 225 2.78 -10.92 -16.42
N THR A 226 4.04 -11.01 -16.82
CA THR A 226 5.18 -10.57 -16.02
C THR A 226 6.18 -9.83 -16.91
N GLY A 227 6.98 -8.94 -16.31
CA GLY A 227 8.03 -8.19 -17.00
C GLY A 227 8.34 -6.85 -16.34
N THR A 228 9.29 -6.13 -16.86
CA THR A 228 9.53 -4.74 -16.48
C THR A 228 8.35 -3.85 -16.91
N PRO A 229 8.12 -2.69 -16.28
CA PRO A 229 7.10 -1.75 -16.74
C PRO A 229 7.22 -1.42 -18.23
N ALA A 230 8.45 -1.21 -18.74
CA ALA A 230 8.70 -0.90 -20.15
C ALA A 230 8.33 -2.07 -21.09
N GLU A 231 8.67 -3.30 -20.73
CA GLU A 231 8.31 -4.50 -21.51
C GLU A 231 6.79 -4.69 -21.57
N LEU A 232 6.07 -4.47 -20.47
CA LEU A 232 4.62 -4.59 -20.45
C LEU A 232 3.94 -3.53 -21.31
N LEU A 233 4.40 -2.28 -21.26
CA LEU A 233 3.91 -1.19 -22.11
C LEU A 233 4.16 -1.48 -23.59
N ALA A 234 5.39 -1.92 -23.95
CA ALA A 234 5.73 -2.25 -25.32
C ALA A 234 4.89 -3.42 -25.87
N ARG A 235 4.74 -4.50 -25.07
CA ARG A 235 3.97 -5.69 -25.45
C ARG A 235 2.49 -5.42 -25.69
N THR A 236 1.93 -4.44 -24.97
CA THR A 236 0.51 -4.07 -25.08
C THR A 236 0.26 -2.85 -25.98
N ALA A 237 1.31 -2.26 -26.54
CA ALA A 237 1.26 -1.01 -27.30
C ALA A 237 0.53 0.12 -26.52
N SER A 238 0.67 0.15 -25.19
CA SER A 238 -0.04 1.07 -24.31
C SER A 238 0.87 2.20 -23.82
N SER A 239 0.34 3.40 -23.65
CA SER A 239 1.06 4.56 -23.10
C SER A 239 1.04 4.61 -21.56
N SER A 240 0.21 3.79 -20.90
CA SER A 240 0.06 3.74 -19.45
C SER A 240 -0.04 2.31 -18.94
N LEU A 241 0.37 2.09 -17.68
CA LEU A 241 0.21 0.79 -17.02
C LEU A 241 -1.27 0.40 -16.84
N GLU A 242 -2.17 1.38 -16.74
CA GLU A 242 -3.60 1.14 -16.75
C GLU A 242 -4.08 0.57 -18.09
N GLY A 243 -3.69 1.21 -19.19
CA GLY A 243 -3.97 0.72 -20.53
C GLY A 243 -3.35 -0.67 -20.76
N ALA A 244 -2.12 -0.88 -20.31
CA ALA A 244 -1.46 -2.18 -20.39
C ALA A 244 -2.23 -3.27 -19.60
N PHE A 245 -2.68 -2.96 -18.40
CA PHE A 245 -3.50 -3.88 -17.61
C PHE A 245 -4.79 -4.26 -18.35
N ILE A 246 -5.53 -3.27 -18.85
CA ILE A 246 -6.78 -3.50 -19.59
C ILE A 246 -6.52 -4.34 -20.84
N ALA A 247 -5.44 -4.04 -21.58
CA ALA A 247 -5.07 -4.80 -22.78
C ALA A 247 -4.74 -6.28 -22.48
N LEU A 248 -4.29 -6.60 -21.27
CA LEU A 248 -3.98 -7.96 -20.82
C LEU A 248 -5.19 -8.75 -20.32
N LEU A 249 -6.30 -8.08 -20.01
CA LEU A 249 -7.53 -8.76 -19.57
C LEU A 249 -8.11 -9.65 -20.67
N PRO A 250 -8.86 -10.72 -20.32
CA PRO A 250 -9.65 -11.49 -21.27
C PRO A 250 -10.65 -10.60 -22.03
N GLU A 251 -10.94 -10.94 -23.30
CA GLU A 251 -11.83 -10.16 -24.17
C GLU A 251 -13.25 -9.96 -23.58
N GLU A 252 -13.71 -10.93 -22.80
CA GLU A 252 -15.01 -10.87 -22.13
C GLU A 252 -15.08 -9.70 -21.13
N LYS A 253 -13.98 -9.41 -20.43
CA LYS A 253 -13.87 -8.32 -19.45
C LYS A 253 -13.62 -6.95 -20.11
N LYS A 254 -13.08 -6.93 -21.31
CA LYS A 254 -12.89 -5.69 -22.09
C LYS A 254 -14.21 -5.18 -22.67
N ARG A 255 -15.18 -6.08 -22.89
CA ARG A 255 -16.52 -5.71 -23.39
C ARG A 255 -17.23 -4.84 -22.37
N GLY A 256 -17.44 -3.58 -22.74
CA GLY A 256 -18.10 -2.58 -21.87
C GLY A 256 -17.14 -1.64 -21.13
N TYR A 257 -15.82 -1.81 -21.28
CA TYR A 257 -14.89 -0.78 -20.85
C TYR A 257 -14.89 0.35 -21.90
N ALA A 258 -15.56 1.43 -21.56
CA ALA A 258 -15.40 2.72 -22.24
C ALA A 258 -14.79 3.71 -21.24
N PRO A 259 -13.81 4.54 -21.65
CA PRO A 259 -13.39 5.65 -20.81
C PRO A 259 -14.63 6.46 -20.42
N VAL A 260 -14.74 6.77 -19.13
CA VAL A 260 -15.83 7.63 -18.65
C VAL A 260 -15.53 9.04 -19.19
N GLU A 261 -16.24 9.44 -20.23
CA GLU A 261 -16.26 10.82 -20.67
C GLU A 261 -17.23 11.59 -19.76
N ILE A 262 -16.69 12.46 -18.92
CA ILE A 262 -17.50 13.38 -18.14
C ILE A 262 -17.82 14.55 -19.07
N PRO A 263 -19.09 14.71 -19.52
CA PRO A 263 -19.43 15.82 -20.38
C PRO A 263 -19.17 17.12 -19.61
N PRO A 264 -18.69 18.19 -20.29
CA PRO A 264 -18.57 19.48 -19.67
C PRO A 264 -19.94 19.92 -19.13
N LEU A 265 -19.96 20.52 -17.93
CA LEU A 265 -21.17 21.07 -17.40
C LEU A 265 -21.75 22.03 -18.44
N PRO A 266 -23.06 21.92 -18.75
CA PRO A 266 -23.73 22.96 -19.56
C PRO A 266 -23.49 24.30 -18.93
N ASP A 267 -23.35 25.34 -19.76
CA ASP A 267 -23.28 26.74 -19.31
C ASP A 267 -24.59 27.11 -18.60
N GLY A 268 -24.74 26.65 -17.36
CA GLY A 268 -25.76 27.08 -16.42
C GLY A 268 -25.44 28.50 -15.97
N GLY A 269 -26.47 29.36 -15.89
CA GLY A 269 -26.30 30.70 -15.41
C GLY A 269 -25.56 30.77 -14.07
N ALA A 270 -24.93 31.88 -13.74
CA ALA A 270 -24.15 32.10 -12.52
C ALA A 270 -24.92 31.80 -11.21
N ASP A 271 -26.23 31.60 -11.28
CA ASP A 271 -27.15 31.44 -10.15
C ASP A 271 -27.57 29.97 -9.87
N ASP A 272 -27.11 28.99 -10.65
CA ASP A 272 -27.48 27.57 -10.42
C ASP A 272 -26.53 26.90 -9.41
N ILE A 273 -26.52 27.43 -8.20
CA ILE A 273 -25.72 26.95 -7.09
C ILE A 273 -26.49 25.84 -6.34
N ALA A 274 -25.86 24.71 -6.05
CA ALA A 274 -26.41 23.66 -5.20
C ALA A 274 -25.96 23.82 -3.75
N ILE A 275 -24.70 24.20 -3.54
CA ILE A 275 -24.14 24.39 -2.19
C ILE A 275 -23.30 25.65 -2.18
N GLU A 276 -23.55 26.51 -1.19
CA GLU A 276 -22.71 27.67 -0.90
C GLU A 276 -22.23 27.62 0.53
N ALA A 277 -20.96 27.93 0.77
CA ALA A 277 -20.39 28.10 2.09
C ALA A 277 -19.62 29.41 2.18
N GLN A 278 -19.77 30.10 3.30
CA GLN A 278 -19.10 31.37 3.58
C GLN A 278 -18.46 31.36 4.96
N GLY A 279 -17.11 31.47 5.00
CA GLY A 279 -16.33 31.57 6.22
C GLY A 279 -16.47 30.34 7.15
N LEU A 280 -16.71 29.15 6.59
CA LEU A 280 -17.01 27.96 7.37
C LEU A 280 -15.83 27.59 8.25
N THR A 281 -16.04 27.55 9.56
CA THR A 281 -14.98 27.31 10.54
C THR A 281 -15.44 26.24 11.53
N MET A 282 -14.54 25.30 11.87
CA MET A 282 -14.77 24.30 12.91
C MET A 282 -13.60 24.25 13.88
N ARG A 283 -13.93 24.38 15.17
CA ARG A 283 -12.99 24.27 16.28
C ARG A 283 -13.40 23.14 17.22
N PHE A 284 -12.42 22.33 17.58
CA PHE A 284 -12.56 21.27 18.59
C PHE A 284 -11.63 21.62 19.77
N GLY A 285 -12.16 22.28 20.80
CA GLY A 285 -11.37 22.89 21.86
C GLY A 285 -10.36 23.88 21.29
N ASP A 286 -9.06 23.69 21.55
CA ASP A 286 -7.99 24.56 21.05
C ASP A 286 -7.57 24.26 19.60
N CYS A 287 -8.11 23.20 18.99
CA CYS A 287 -7.75 22.80 17.62
C CYS A 287 -8.72 23.37 16.60
N THR A 288 -8.25 24.17 15.66
CA THR A 288 -9.02 24.59 14.50
C THR A 288 -8.85 23.57 13.37
N ALA A 289 -9.90 22.78 13.12
CA ALA A 289 -9.90 21.75 12.08
C ALA A 289 -10.22 22.26 10.69
N VAL A 290 -11.05 23.32 10.61
CA VAL A 290 -11.39 24.04 9.37
C VAL A 290 -11.38 25.53 9.71
N ASP A 291 -10.72 26.33 8.90
CA ASP A 291 -10.59 27.78 9.14
C ASP A 291 -11.07 28.59 7.93
N SER A 292 -12.21 29.26 8.11
CA SER A 292 -12.76 30.26 7.19
C SER A 292 -12.88 29.81 5.72
N VAL A 293 -13.35 28.58 5.48
CA VAL A 293 -13.51 28.04 4.12
C VAL A 293 -14.76 28.59 3.46
N SER A 294 -14.59 29.16 2.26
CA SER A 294 -15.68 29.61 1.40
C SER A 294 -15.61 28.92 0.06
N LEU A 295 -16.75 28.44 -0.44
CA LEU A 295 -16.83 27.72 -1.73
C LEU A 295 -18.25 27.78 -2.28
N ARG A 296 -18.40 27.59 -3.60
CA ARG A 296 -19.66 27.40 -4.30
C ARG A 296 -19.57 26.16 -5.18
N ILE A 297 -20.61 25.34 -5.15
CA ILE A 297 -20.75 24.13 -5.95
C ILE A 297 -22.02 24.24 -6.77
N ARG A 298 -21.92 24.10 -8.09
CA ARG A 298 -23.06 24.17 -9.01
C ARG A 298 -23.87 22.87 -8.99
N ARG A 299 -25.13 22.96 -9.37
CA ARG A 299 -25.98 21.78 -9.62
C ARG A 299 -25.39 20.92 -10.72
N GLY A 300 -25.36 19.60 -10.48
CA GLY A 300 -24.80 18.63 -11.44
C GLY A 300 -23.27 18.62 -11.52
N GLU A 301 -22.56 19.45 -10.75
CA GLU A 301 -21.10 19.46 -10.69
C GLU A 301 -20.56 18.28 -9.87
N ILE A 302 -19.53 17.62 -10.37
CA ILE A 302 -18.72 16.67 -9.60
C ILE A 302 -17.60 17.48 -8.92
N PHE A 303 -17.78 17.78 -7.65
CA PHE A 303 -16.82 18.57 -6.89
C PHE A 303 -15.91 17.69 -6.04
N GLY A 304 -14.58 17.83 -6.19
CA GLY A 304 -13.58 17.04 -5.49
C GLY A 304 -12.89 17.80 -4.35
N PHE A 305 -12.97 17.29 -3.11
CA PHE A 305 -12.15 17.77 -1.99
C PHE A 305 -10.79 17.07 -2.00
N LEU A 306 -9.73 17.78 -2.36
CA LEU A 306 -8.36 17.27 -2.37
C LEU A 306 -7.56 17.85 -1.21
N GLY A 307 -6.61 17.08 -0.68
CA GLY A 307 -5.70 17.52 0.38
C GLY A 307 -5.17 16.38 1.23
N SER A 308 -4.20 16.69 2.10
CA SER A 308 -3.57 15.76 3.02
C SER A 308 -4.55 15.17 4.06
N ASN A 309 -4.19 14.05 4.68
CA ASN A 309 -4.99 13.50 5.78
C ASN A 309 -4.95 14.45 6.98
N GLY A 310 -6.13 14.70 7.59
CA GLY A 310 -6.28 15.62 8.70
C GLY A 310 -6.45 17.10 8.33
N CYS A 311 -6.44 17.47 7.04
CA CYS A 311 -6.64 18.87 6.61
C CYS A 311 -8.10 19.36 6.65
N GLY A 312 -9.01 18.63 7.28
CA GLY A 312 -10.39 19.09 7.49
C GLY A 312 -11.41 18.68 6.43
N LYS A 313 -11.06 17.92 5.36
CA LYS A 313 -12.00 17.52 4.29
C LYS A 313 -13.31 16.93 4.80
N SER A 314 -13.21 15.86 5.60
CA SER A 314 -14.39 15.17 6.15
C SER A 314 -15.17 16.07 7.13
N THR A 315 -14.52 16.97 7.82
CA THR A 315 -15.13 17.96 8.71
C THR A 315 -15.94 18.97 7.89
N THR A 316 -15.34 19.49 6.82
CA THR A 316 -16.01 20.39 5.87
C THR A 316 -17.24 19.73 5.24
N MET A 317 -17.10 18.49 4.74
CA MET A 317 -18.23 17.74 4.18
C MET A 317 -19.37 17.55 5.19
N LYS A 318 -19.04 17.22 6.45
CA LYS A 318 -20.05 17.06 7.51
C LYS A 318 -20.77 18.36 7.83
N MET A 319 -20.06 19.49 7.81
CA MET A 319 -20.70 20.81 7.99
C MET A 319 -21.62 21.17 6.81
N LEU A 320 -21.16 20.95 5.56
CA LEU A 320 -21.96 21.20 4.35
C LEU A 320 -23.23 20.34 4.30
N THR A 321 -23.20 19.12 4.83
CA THR A 321 -24.35 18.20 4.85
C THR A 321 -25.21 18.31 6.12
N GLY A 322 -24.93 19.27 7.01
CA GLY A 322 -25.68 19.44 8.26
C GLY A 322 -25.45 18.36 9.33
N LEU A 323 -24.50 17.45 9.11
CA LEU A 323 -24.12 16.40 10.09
C LEU A 323 -23.25 16.95 11.22
N LEU A 324 -22.73 18.15 11.08
CA LEU A 324 -21.88 18.81 12.07
C LEU A 324 -22.19 20.31 12.03
N GLU A 325 -22.56 20.87 13.17
CA GLU A 325 -22.79 22.31 13.29
C GLU A 325 -21.45 23.06 13.25
N ALA A 326 -21.37 24.11 12.41
CA ALA A 326 -20.17 24.92 12.29
C ALA A 326 -19.94 25.80 13.51
N SER A 327 -18.70 25.96 13.96
CA SER A 327 -18.34 26.88 15.03
C SER A 327 -18.50 28.35 14.61
N ALA A 328 -18.34 28.66 13.31
CA ALA A 328 -18.58 29.95 12.69
C ALA A 328 -18.78 29.83 11.17
N GLY A 329 -19.30 30.83 10.53
CA GLY A 329 -19.66 30.82 9.11
C GLY A 329 -21.03 30.20 8.86
N GLN A 330 -21.42 30.11 7.61
CA GLN A 330 -22.75 29.62 7.19
C GLN A 330 -22.61 28.75 5.93
N ALA A 331 -23.51 27.79 5.78
CA ALA A 331 -23.63 26.99 4.56
C ALA A 331 -25.11 26.85 4.19
N TRP A 332 -25.39 26.91 2.90
CA TRP A 332 -26.72 26.74 2.31
C TRP A 332 -26.72 25.59 1.31
N LEU A 333 -27.78 24.79 1.35
CA LEU A 333 -28.12 23.80 0.33
C LEU A 333 -29.40 24.28 -0.35
N PHE A 334 -29.42 24.35 -1.68
CA PHE A 334 -30.52 24.89 -2.48
C PHE A 334 -31.24 23.80 -3.29
#